data_2e8ca0c1c5b52b73093453e1f9166076
#
_entry.id   2e8ca0c1c5b52b73093453e1f9166076
#
_cell.length_a   1.000
_cell.length_b   1.000
_cell.length_c   1.000
_cell.angle_alpha   90.00
_cell.angle_beta   90.00
_cell.angle_gamma   90.00
#
_symmetry.space_group_name_H-M   'P 1'
#
loop_
_entity.id
_entity.type
_entity.pdbx_description
1 polymer ?
#
loop_
_entity_poly.entity_id
_entity_poly.type
_entity_poly.pdbx_seq_one_letter_code
_entity_poly.pdbx_strand_id
1 'polypeptide(L)'
;MYTSYTVAIKRAAQYNPECQVLLVSHVFIPKILGGIIMKAKVQSFGRFLSGMVMPNIGAFIAWGLITALFIPSGWLPNEQLAKMVGPFLTYVLPLLIAFQGGKIVGGLRGAIMGAIATVGVICGTTYTMFMGAMVMGPLAGLVIKKFDAAVDGRIKPGFEMLINNFSVGILGMVMAILGFYLIGPVMGIILSFLTAGVQILLQAGIFPLIGVFVEPAKVLFLNNAINHGIFTPLGAEQVAETGKSIFYMIETNPGPGTGVLLAYWLFSKDTMTRQSAPGALIIHLLGGIHEISFPYILMNPALLLATISGSVAALFYNMIFDLGLSGPPAPGSLISYLAMAPKGSTLSVILSIVIAAAVSFIIASPIIKMSAAKSSESLEEAQQKMQDMKAESKGTAPAAAAPAQADLKCITNVVFACDAGMGSSAMGAAVLQKKFKKASLTDITVSHASVSEIPADAQLVVCHQDLAERAKASAPQARLITITNFMAAPEYGMLVDELVAARQSK
;
A
#
# COMPACT_ATOMS: atom_id res chain seq x y z
N MET A 1 22.89 -8.57 30.86
CA MET A 1 22.51 -9.97 30.51
C MET A 1 23.07 -10.46 29.18
N TYR A 2 23.20 -9.62 28.14
CA TYR A 2 23.74 -10.01 26.81
C TYR A 2 25.25 -10.42 26.85
N THR A 3 26.05 -9.80 27.65
CA THR A 3 27.51 -10.06 27.77
C THR A 3 27.82 -11.43 28.36
N SER A 4 27.06 -11.92 29.33
CA SER A 4 27.28 -13.23 29.97
C SER A 4 26.96 -14.42 29.03
N TYR A 5 25.99 -14.28 28.16
CA TYR A 5 25.63 -15.33 27.20
C TYR A 5 26.65 -15.44 26.05
N THR A 6 27.18 -14.30 25.58
CA THR A 6 28.22 -14.30 24.52
C THR A 6 29.52 -14.95 24.99
N VAL A 7 29.87 -14.79 26.26
CA VAL A 7 31.07 -15.43 26.87
C VAL A 7 30.84 -16.93 27.07
N ALA A 8 29.65 -17.34 27.49
CA ALA A 8 29.28 -18.76 27.62
C ALA A 8 29.27 -19.50 26.27
N ILE A 9 28.76 -18.85 25.23
CA ILE A 9 28.73 -19.39 23.85
C ILE A 9 30.15 -19.51 23.28
N LYS A 10 31.05 -18.52 23.50
CA LYS A 10 32.43 -18.59 23.06
C LYS A 10 33.21 -19.69 23.79
N ARG A 11 32.92 -19.98 25.06
CA ARG A 11 33.53 -21.10 25.82
C ARG A 11 33.00 -22.47 25.36
N ALA A 12 31.71 -22.61 25.10
CA ALA A 12 31.13 -23.86 24.59
C ALA A 12 31.60 -24.20 23.15
N ALA A 13 31.80 -23.18 22.32
CA ALA A 13 32.32 -23.31 20.96
C ALA A 13 33.77 -23.83 20.87
N GLN A 14 34.52 -23.69 21.92
CA GLN A 14 35.92 -24.12 22.01
C GLN A 14 36.09 -25.62 22.31
N TYR A 15 34.99 -26.28 22.75
CA TYR A 15 35.06 -27.67 23.26
C TYR A 15 34.31 -28.72 22.43
N ASN A 16 33.36 -28.37 21.60
CA ASN A 16 32.65 -29.37 20.73
C ASN A 16 31.95 -28.75 19.52
N PRO A 17 32.37 -29.08 18.28
CA PRO A 17 31.73 -28.56 17.04
C PRO A 17 30.27 -29.00 16.87
N GLU A 18 29.84 -30.14 17.41
CA GLU A 18 28.43 -30.60 17.32
C GLU A 18 27.48 -29.74 18.19
N CYS A 19 27.96 -29.17 19.30
CA CYS A 19 27.18 -28.20 20.07
C CYS A 19 26.93 -26.88 19.37
N GLN A 20 27.81 -26.46 18.44
CA GLN A 20 27.57 -25.27 17.60
C GLN A 20 26.41 -25.50 16.63
N VAL A 21 26.33 -26.66 16.00
CA VAL A 21 25.25 -27.00 15.06
C VAL A 21 23.91 -27.12 15.78
N LEU A 22 23.86 -27.70 16.96
CA LEU A 22 22.66 -27.84 17.78
C LEU A 22 22.17 -26.51 18.36
N LEU A 23 23.06 -25.62 18.82
CA LEU A 23 22.70 -24.29 19.31
C LEU A 23 22.23 -23.36 18.20
N VAL A 24 22.85 -23.41 17.03
CA VAL A 24 22.42 -22.64 15.85
C VAL A 24 21.09 -23.17 15.33
N SER A 25 20.89 -24.49 15.23
CA SER A 25 19.67 -25.09 14.69
C SER A 25 18.46 -24.99 15.62
N HIS A 26 18.62 -25.11 16.94
CA HIS A 26 17.51 -25.16 17.88
C HIS A 26 17.18 -23.86 18.62
N VAL A 27 18.12 -22.91 18.71
CA VAL A 27 17.91 -21.66 19.45
C VAL A 27 17.96 -20.42 18.55
N PHE A 28 18.90 -20.34 17.61
CA PHE A 28 19.05 -19.16 16.76
C PHE A 28 18.11 -19.18 15.55
N ILE A 29 18.00 -20.31 14.85
CA ILE A 29 17.12 -20.43 13.68
C ILE A 29 15.64 -20.18 14.04
N PRO A 30 15.05 -20.76 15.10
CA PRO A 30 13.66 -20.49 15.45
C PRO A 30 13.37 -19.04 15.85
N LYS A 31 14.33 -18.35 16.51
CA LYS A 31 14.16 -16.93 16.87
C LYS A 31 14.25 -16.01 15.67
N ILE A 32 15.17 -16.27 14.75
CA ILE A 32 15.29 -15.52 13.49
C ILE A 32 14.07 -15.80 12.61
N LEU A 33 13.67 -17.06 12.47
CA LEU A 33 12.48 -17.47 11.73
C LEU A 33 11.20 -16.87 12.33
N GLY A 34 11.07 -16.87 13.66
CA GLY A 34 9.95 -16.25 14.37
C GLY A 34 9.87 -14.73 14.13
N GLY A 35 11.00 -14.03 14.13
CA GLY A 35 11.06 -12.60 13.80
C GLY A 35 10.70 -12.29 12.35
N ILE A 36 11.17 -13.09 11.40
CA ILE A 36 10.87 -12.97 9.97
C ILE A 36 9.38 -13.27 9.71
N ILE A 37 8.83 -14.33 10.32
CA ILE A 37 7.42 -14.69 10.18
C ILE A 37 6.52 -13.61 10.77
N MET A 38 6.88 -13.02 11.91
CA MET A 38 6.12 -11.94 12.53
C MET A 38 6.15 -10.67 11.66
N LYS A 39 7.30 -10.29 11.12
CA LYS A 39 7.44 -9.18 10.18
C LYS A 39 6.57 -9.39 8.93
N ALA A 40 6.62 -10.56 8.31
CA ALA A 40 5.82 -10.89 7.14
C ALA A 40 4.32 -10.84 7.42
N LYS A 41 3.85 -11.31 8.58
CA LYS A 41 2.43 -11.24 8.98
C LYS A 41 1.97 -9.80 9.19
N VAL A 42 2.76 -8.97 9.86
CA VAL A 42 2.46 -7.54 10.08
C VAL A 42 2.39 -6.79 8.75
N GLN A 43 3.34 -7.03 7.86
CA GLN A 43 3.34 -6.44 6.52
C GLN A 43 2.14 -6.91 5.69
N SER A 44 1.78 -8.19 5.74
CA SER A 44 0.61 -8.75 5.05
C SER A 44 -0.70 -8.13 5.57
N PHE A 45 -0.85 -8.00 6.88
CA PHE A 45 -1.99 -7.34 7.49
C PHE A 45 -2.07 -5.86 7.09
N GLY A 46 -0.94 -5.15 7.12
CA GLY A 46 -0.89 -3.75 6.69
C GLY A 46 -1.25 -3.55 5.22
N ARG A 47 -0.79 -4.44 4.32
CA ARG A 47 -1.21 -4.42 2.91
C ARG A 47 -2.72 -4.65 2.75
N PHE A 48 -3.27 -5.55 3.53
CA PHE A 48 -4.70 -5.83 3.52
C PHE A 48 -5.52 -4.58 3.90
N LEU A 49 -5.13 -3.88 4.98
CA LEU A 49 -5.75 -2.62 5.40
C LEU A 49 -5.58 -1.53 4.33
N SER A 50 -4.35 -1.33 3.85
CA SER A 50 -4.05 -0.36 2.79
C SER A 50 -4.81 -0.65 1.50
N GLY A 51 -4.98 -1.93 1.13
CA GLY A 51 -5.74 -2.37 -0.04
C GLY A 51 -7.23 -1.98 -0.01
N MET A 52 -7.78 -1.70 1.17
CA MET A 52 -9.15 -1.20 1.31
C MET A 52 -9.26 0.33 1.14
N VAL A 53 -8.19 1.08 1.46
CA VAL A 53 -8.18 2.55 1.44
C VAL A 53 -7.61 3.12 0.15
N MET A 54 -6.47 2.58 -0.33
CA MET A 54 -5.73 3.11 -1.48
C MET A 54 -6.57 3.29 -2.75
N PRO A 55 -7.44 2.34 -3.16
CA PRO A 55 -8.27 2.54 -4.35
C PRO A 55 -9.27 3.69 -4.21
N ASN A 56 -9.59 4.10 -2.98
CA ASN A 56 -10.56 5.14 -2.65
C ASN A 56 -9.92 6.49 -2.34
N ILE A 57 -8.60 6.64 -2.52
CA ILE A 57 -7.86 7.86 -2.15
C ILE A 57 -8.43 9.11 -2.82
N GLY A 58 -8.92 9.02 -4.06
CA GLY A 58 -9.58 10.12 -4.75
C GLY A 58 -10.79 10.68 -3.99
N ALA A 59 -11.58 9.81 -3.34
CA ALA A 59 -12.71 10.25 -2.53
C ALA A 59 -12.26 10.97 -1.24
N PHE A 60 -11.17 10.52 -0.62
CA PHE A 60 -10.57 11.21 0.53
C PHE A 60 -10.03 12.59 0.15
N ILE A 61 -9.37 12.71 -1.01
CA ILE A 61 -8.89 13.99 -1.53
C ILE A 61 -10.07 14.94 -1.79
N ALA A 62 -11.13 14.46 -2.45
CA ALA A 62 -12.32 15.26 -2.70
C ALA A 62 -12.96 15.77 -1.39
N TRP A 63 -13.13 14.87 -0.42
CA TRP A 63 -13.64 15.25 0.90
C TRP A 63 -12.72 16.26 1.61
N GLY A 64 -11.40 16.04 1.60
CA GLY A 64 -10.42 16.94 2.21
C GLY A 64 -10.43 18.34 1.57
N LEU A 65 -10.53 18.42 0.23
CA LEU A 65 -10.63 19.71 -0.48
C LEU A 65 -11.96 20.42 -0.18
N ILE A 66 -13.09 19.69 -0.17
CA ILE A 66 -14.40 20.26 0.21
C ILE A 66 -14.33 20.82 1.64
N THR A 67 -13.72 20.07 2.55
CA THR A 67 -13.52 20.49 3.94
C THR A 67 -12.64 21.73 4.01
N ALA A 68 -11.45 21.72 3.40
CA ALA A 68 -10.50 22.85 3.43
C ALA A 68 -11.09 24.13 2.81
N LEU A 69 -11.95 23.99 1.80
CA LEU A 69 -12.54 25.14 1.12
C LEU A 69 -13.76 25.71 1.86
N PHE A 70 -14.73 24.88 2.25
CA PHE A 70 -16.09 25.33 2.50
C PHE A 70 -16.55 25.35 3.96
N ILE A 71 -15.84 24.71 4.91
CA ILE A 71 -16.17 24.83 6.34
C ILE A 71 -16.02 26.28 6.83
N PRO A 72 -16.61 26.67 7.98
CA PRO A 72 -16.53 28.05 8.47
C PRO A 72 -15.11 28.61 8.61
N SER A 73 -14.14 27.77 8.93
CA SER A 73 -12.71 28.11 9.02
C SER A 73 -11.94 27.90 7.69
N GLY A 74 -12.62 27.52 6.60
CA GLY A 74 -12.01 27.22 5.31
C GLY A 74 -11.65 28.47 4.49
N TRP A 75 -11.06 28.23 3.30
CA TRP A 75 -10.62 29.28 2.39
C TRP A 75 -11.77 30.08 1.76
N LEU A 76 -12.89 29.42 1.43
CA LEU A 76 -14.08 29.98 0.80
C LEU A 76 -15.32 29.50 1.56
N PRO A 77 -15.56 29.96 2.80
CA PRO A 77 -16.65 29.48 3.64
C PRO A 77 -17.99 29.53 2.94
N ASN A 78 -18.69 28.39 2.90
CA ASN A 78 -20.01 28.28 2.28
C ASN A 78 -20.84 27.21 2.99
N GLU A 79 -21.84 27.64 3.77
CA GLU A 79 -22.65 26.73 4.59
C GLU A 79 -23.42 25.68 3.78
N GLN A 80 -23.83 26.00 2.54
CA GLN A 80 -24.54 25.06 1.68
C GLN A 80 -23.63 23.95 1.19
N LEU A 81 -22.40 24.29 0.76
CA LEU A 81 -21.43 23.32 0.28
C LEU A 81 -20.80 22.54 1.43
N ALA A 82 -20.62 23.15 2.59
CA ALA A 82 -20.14 22.48 3.79
C ALA A 82 -21.03 21.32 4.26
N LYS A 83 -22.33 21.32 3.90
CA LYS A 83 -23.25 20.20 4.18
C LYS A 83 -22.80 18.87 3.57
N MET A 84 -21.93 18.88 2.55
CA MET A 84 -21.39 17.66 1.97
C MET A 84 -20.36 16.97 2.87
N VAL A 85 -19.67 17.71 3.76
CA VAL A 85 -18.58 17.17 4.60
C VAL A 85 -19.05 16.02 5.48
N GLY A 86 -20.16 16.20 6.19
CA GLY A 86 -20.73 15.17 7.07
C GLY A 86 -21.10 13.87 6.33
N PRO A 87 -21.94 13.90 5.28
CA PRO A 87 -22.30 12.71 4.51
C PRO A 87 -21.10 11.98 3.89
N PHE A 88 -20.10 12.69 3.39
CA PHE A 88 -18.86 12.05 2.91
C PHE A 88 -18.17 11.28 4.04
N LEU A 89 -18.00 11.92 5.19
CA LEU A 89 -17.30 11.35 6.33
C LEU A 89 -18.06 10.18 6.96
N THR A 90 -19.38 10.34 7.14
CA THR A 90 -20.20 9.34 7.86
C THR A 90 -20.53 8.12 6.98
N TYR A 91 -20.80 8.34 5.68
CA TYR A 91 -21.30 7.28 4.80
C TYR A 91 -20.37 6.97 3.65
N VAL A 92 -20.03 7.95 2.80
CA VAL A 92 -19.36 7.69 1.52
C VAL A 92 -18.02 6.99 1.73
N LEU A 93 -17.15 7.57 2.56
CA LEU A 93 -15.80 7.03 2.77
C LEU A 93 -15.82 5.66 3.48
N PRO A 94 -16.56 5.43 4.59
CA PRO A 94 -16.65 4.11 5.20
C PRO A 94 -17.26 3.05 4.27
N LEU A 95 -18.31 3.40 3.49
CA LEU A 95 -18.93 2.46 2.56
C LEU A 95 -17.99 2.07 1.42
N LEU A 96 -17.20 3.00 0.88
CA LEU A 96 -16.18 2.70 -0.13
C LEU A 96 -15.08 1.78 0.42
N ILE A 97 -14.64 1.99 1.66
CA ILE A 97 -13.67 1.10 2.33
C ILE A 97 -14.24 -0.30 2.48
N ALA A 98 -15.48 -0.41 2.99
CA ALA A 98 -16.15 -1.69 3.18
C ALA A 98 -16.42 -2.41 1.86
N PHE A 99 -16.83 -1.67 0.82
CA PHE A 99 -16.99 -2.19 -0.53
C PHE A 99 -15.70 -2.82 -1.03
N GLN A 100 -14.59 -2.09 -0.91
CA GLN A 100 -13.29 -2.60 -1.35
C GLN A 100 -12.81 -3.77 -0.48
N GLY A 101 -13.02 -3.74 0.83
CA GLY A 101 -12.71 -4.84 1.75
C GLY A 101 -13.49 -6.10 1.43
N GLY A 102 -14.78 -5.96 1.18
CA GLY A 102 -15.65 -7.06 0.74
C GLY A 102 -15.25 -7.61 -0.64
N LYS A 103 -14.84 -6.73 -1.57
CA LYS A 103 -14.35 -7.11 -2.91
C LYS A 103 -13.07 -7.96 -2.83
N ILE A 104 -12.13 -7.56 -2.00
CA ILE A 104 -10.87 -8.32 -1.81
C ILE A 104 -11.13 -9.76 -1.35
N VAL A 105 -12.14 -9.99 -0.51
CA VAL A 105 -12.40 -11.30 0.09
C VAL A 105 -13.43 -12.13 -0.67
N GLY A 106 -14.53 -11.51 -1.12
CA GLY A 106 -15.71 -12.17 -1.69
C GLY A 106 -16.10 -11.70 -3.09
N GLY A 107 -15.19 -11.04 -3.83
CA GLY A 107 -15.49 -10.51 -5.17
C GLY A 107 -16.58 -9.43 -5.16
N LEU A 108 -17.24 -9.20 -6.29
CA LEU A 108 -18.25 -8.15 -6.42
C LEU A 108 -19.45 -8.33 -5.48
N ARG A 109 -19.88 -9.55 -5.26
CA ARG A 109 -20.96 -9.88 -4.30
C ARG A 109 -20.57 -9.54 -2.88
N GLY A 110 -19.30 -9.85 -2.50
CA GLY A 110 -18.72 -9.46 -1.22
C GLY A 110 -18.62 -7.94 -1.07
N ALA A 111 -18.32 -7.20 -2.14
CA ALA A 111 -18.28 -5.75 -2.14
C ALA A 111 -19.65 -5.13 -1.79
N ILE A 112 -20.70 -5.57 -2.49
CA ILE A 112 -22.07 -5.09 -2.26
C ILE A 112 -22.53 -5.43 -0.84
N MET A 113 -22.33 -6.67 -0.42
CA MET A 113 -22.73 -7.12 0.91
C MET A 113 -21.93 -6.38 2.01
N GLY A 114 -20.64 -6.11 1.79
CA GLY A 114 -19.80 -5.31 2.69
C GLY A 114 -20.33 -3.91 2.90
N ALA A 115 -20.74 -3.22 1.83
CA ALA A 115 -21.34 -1.91 1.92
C ALA A 115 -22.68 -1.95 2.68
N ILE A 116 -23.59 -2.89 2.35
CA ILE A 116 -24.87 -3.06 3.05
C ILE A 116 -24.65 -3.28 4.56
N ALA A 117 -23.80 -4.23 4.90
CA ALA A 117 -23.53 -4.61 6.29
C ALA A 117 -22.92 -3.44 7.11
N THR A 118 -22.11 -2.62 6.49
CA THR A 118 -21.43 -1.49 7.14
C THR A 118 -22.40 -0.34 7.48
N VAL A 119 -23.54 -0.21 6.80
CA VAL A 119 -24.59 0.73 7.21
C VAL A 119 -25.03 0.43 8.65
N GLY A 120 -25.19 -0.85 9.01
CA GLY A 120 -25.51 -1.24 10.38
C GLY A 120 -24.44 -0.81 11.38
N VAL A 121 -23.17 -0.98 11.04
CA VAL A 121 -22.03 -0.53 11.89
C VAL A 121 -22.06 0.98 12.10
N ILE A 122 -22.28 1.75 11.03
CA ILE A 122 -22.37 3.22 11.09
C ILE A 122 -23.53 3.66 11.99
N CYS A 123 -24.70 3.06 11.85
CA CYS A 123 -25.88 3.42 12.63
C CYS A 123 -25.82 2.92 14.09
N GLY A 124 -24.96 1.97 14.42
CA GLY A 124 -24.80 1.39 15.76
C GLY A 124 -23.90 2.19 16.70
N THR A 125 -23.36 3.33 16.27
CA THR A 125 -22.43 4.16 17.05
C THR A 125 -22.45 5.62 16.60
N THR A 126 -21.90 6.49 17.42
CA THR A 126 -21.74 7.93 17.13
C THR A 126 -20.40 8.26 16.50
N TYR A 127 -19.43 7.32 16.53
CA TYR A 127 -18.11 7.51 15.95
C TYR A 127 -18.10 7.31 14.44
N THR A 128 -17.14 7.92 13.76
CA THR A 128 -16.91 7.70 12.33
C THR A 128 -16.35 6.30 12.07
N MET A 129 -17.08 5.48 11.32
CA MET A 129 -16.82 4.02 11.25
C MET A 129 -15.85 3.58 10.15
N PHE A 130 -14.70 4.25 10.01
CA PHE A 130 -13.63 3.78 9.09
C PHE A 130 -13.07 2.42 9.52
N MET A 131 -12.68 2.28 10.79
CA MET A 131 -12.16 1.01 11.32
C MET A 131 -13.25 -0.06 11.33
N GLY A 132 -14.48 0.31 11.66
CA GLY A 132 -15.62 -0.60 11.59
C GLY A 132 -15.87 -1.11 10.17
N ALA A 133 -15.72 -0.25 9.16
CA ALA A 133 -15.80 -0.63 7.75
C ALA A 133 -14.68 -1.57 7.31
N MET A 134 -13.43 -1.35 7.80
CA MET A 134 -12.28 -2.23 7.55
C MET A 134 -12.47 -3.63 8.14
N VAL A 135 -13.28 -3.78 9.18
CA VAL A 135 -13.62 -5.08 9.77
C VAL A 135 -14.85 -5.69 9.07
N MET A 136 -15.91 -4.90 8.91
CA MET A 136 -17.21 -5.41 8.43
C MET A 136 -17.19 -5.77 6.96
N GLY A 137 -16.50 -5.00 6.12
CA GLY A 137 -16.38 -5.27 4.69
C GLY A 137 -15.82 -6.66 4.39
N PRO A 138 -14.60 -6.98 4.87
CA PRO A 138 -14.01 -8.31 4.70
C PRO A 138 -14.82 -9.43 5.35
N LEU A 139 -15.44 -9.19 6.52
CA LEU A 139 -16.27 -10.17 7.20
C LEU A 139 -17.50 -10.54 6.37
N ALA A 140 -18.20 -9.54 5.82
CA ALA A 140 -19.31 -9.76 4.91
C ALA A 140 -18.88 -10.48 3.63
N GLY A 141 -17.72 -10.09 3.07
CA GLY A 141 -17.09 -10.79 1.94
C GLY A 141 -16.80 -12.26 2.23
N LEU A 142 -16.32 -12.57 3.44
CA LEU A 142 -16.08 -13.96 3.85
C LEU A 142 -17.38 -14.77 3.98
N VAL A 143 -18.43 -14.16 4.53
CA VAL A 143 -19.74 -14.82 4.68
C VAL A 143 -20.33 -15.19 3.34
N ILE A 144 -20.36 -14.24 2.38
CA ILE A 144 -20.91 -14.52 1.04
C ILE A 144 -20.04 -15.53 0.28
N LYS A 145 -18.73 -15.45 0.37
CA LYS A 145 -17.81 -16.42 -0.24
C LYS A 145 -18.06 -17.84 0.28
N LYS A 146 -18.27 -18.00 1.59
CA LYS A 146 -18.60 -19.30 2.17
C LYS A 146 -19.99 -19.80 1.74
N PHE A 147 -20.96 -18.90 1.66
CA PHE A 147 -22.28 -19.21 1.14
C PHE A 147 -22.20 -19.71 -0.31
N ASP A 148 -21.49 -18.96 -1.18
CA ASP A 148 -21.32 -19.34 -2.58
C ASP A 148 -20.70 -20.73 -2.73
N ALA A 149 -19.64 -21.01 -1.98
CA ALA A 149 -19.01 -22.33 -1.97
C ALA A 149 -19.95 -23.45 -1.46
N ALA A 150 -20.91 -23.14 -0.56
CA ALA A 150 -21.85 -24.13 -0.05
C ALA A 150 -22.98 -24.44 -1.04
N VAL A 151 -23.36 -23.52 -1.92
CA VAL A 151 -24.43 -23.69 -2.90
C VAL A 151 -23.93 -24.00 -4.31
N ASP A 152 -22.64 -23.94 -4.53
CA ASP A 152 -22.01 -24.23 -5.83
C ASP A 152 -22.38 -25.62 -6.32
N GLY A 153 -22.76 -25.71 -7.60
CA GLY A 153 -23.24 -26.96 -8.24
C GLY A 153 -24.60 -27.49 -7.74
N ARG A 154 -25.27 -26.80 -6.79
CA ARG A 154 -26.60 -27.20 -6.27
C ARG A 154 -27.75 -26.35 -6.80
N ILE A 155 -27.43 -25.23 -7.45
CA ILE A 155 -28.43 -24.30 -8.00
C ILE A 155 -28.98 -24.88 -9.31
N LYS A 156 -30.28 -25.00 -9.41
CA LYS A 156 -30.92 -25.43 -10.67
C LYS A 156 -30.77 -24.34 -11.74
N PRO A 157 -30.54 -24.73 -13.02
CA PRO A 157 -30.47 -23.77 -14.11
C PRO A 157 -31.68 -22.82 -14.15
N GLY A 158 -31.43 -21.51 -14.31
CA GLY A 158 -32.44 -20.47 -14.32
C GLY A 158 -32.72 -19.81 -12.95
N PHE A 159 -32.25 -20.38 -11.85
CA PHE A 159 -32.41 -19.79 -10.50
C PHE A 159 -31.16 -19.03 -10.01
N GLU A 160 -30.06 -19.02 -10.79
CA GLU A 160 -28.78 -18.43 -10.37
C GLU A 160 -28.93 -16.95 -10.03
N MET A 161 -29.63 -16.17 -10.88
CA MET A 161 -29.83 -14.73 -10.66
C MET A 161 -30.66 -14.48 -9.39
N LEU A 162 -31.71 -15.26 -9.18
CA LEU A 162 -32.56 -15.16 -8.00
C LEU A 162 -31.76 -15.40 -6.74
N ILE A 163 -31.05 -16.55 -6.66
CA ILE A 163 -30.27 -16.94 -5.48
C ILE A 163 -29.12 -15.93 -5.26
N ASN A 164 -28.45 -15.49 -6.33
CA ASN A 164 -27.37 -14.52 -6.24
C ASN A 164 -27.81 -13.19 -5.63
N ASN A 165 -28.94 -12.66 -6.06
CA ASN A 165 -29.43 -11.36 -5.56
C ASN A 165 -30.03 -11.48 -4.15
N PHE A 166 -30.87 -12.47 -3.93
CA PHE A 166 -31.55 -12.65 -2.64
C PHE A 166 -30.57 -13.04 -1.53
N SER A 167 -29.56 -13.86 -1.81
CA SER A 167 -28.55 -14.20 -0.79
C SER A 167 -27.74 -12.97 -0.35
N VAL A 168 -27.33 -12.11 -1.27
CA VAL A 168 -26.63 -10.83 -0.91
C VAL A 168 -27.57 -9.94 -0.09
N GLY A 169 -28.83 -9.81 -0.49
CA GLY A 169 -29.82 -9.00 0.22
C GLY A 169 -30.11 -9.53 1.63
N ILE A 170 -30.45 -10.80 1.76
CA ILE A 170 -30.85 -11.42 3.04
C ILE A 170 -29.65 -11.52 3.98
N LEU A 171 -28.52 -12.05 3.52
CA LEU A 171 -27.32 -12.14 4.35
C LEU A 171 -26.76 -10.75 4.67
N GLY A 172 -26.84 -9.81 3.73
CA GLY A 172 -26.46 -8.41 3.95
C GLY A 172 -27.31 -7.76 5.03
N MET A 173 -28.63 -7.98 5.04
CA MET A 173 -29.52 -7.51 6.10
C MET A 173 -29.14 -8.10 7.46
N VAL A 174 -28.93 -9.41 7.53
CA VAL A 174 -28.51 -10.07 8.79
C VAL A 174 -27.19 -9.51 9.27
N MET A 175 -26.22 -9.35 8.37
CA MET A 175 -24.92 -8.76 8.71
C MET A 175 -25.04 -7.29 9.13
N ALA A 176 -25.95 -6.51 8.54
CA ALA A 176 -26.21 -5.12 8.97
C ALA A 176 -26.79 -5.09 10.39
N ILE A 177 -27.72 -5.96 10.73
CA ILE A 177 -28.27 -6.10 12.10
C ILE A 177 -27.17 -6.48 13.09
N LEU A 178 -26.32 -7.44 12.76
CA LEU A 178 -25.15 -7.81 13.56
C LEU A 178 -24.15 -6.64 13.67
N GLY A 179 -23.99 -5.90 12.58
CA GLY A 179 -23.18 -4.67 12.55
C GLY A 179 -23.67 -3.64 13.56
N PHE A 180 -24.98 -3.41 13.59
CA PHE A 180 -25.61 -2.45 14.48
C PHE A 180 -25.46 -2.81 15.96
N TYR A 181 -25.78 -4.04 16.33
CA TYR A 181 -25.82 -4.44 17.75
C TYR A 181 -24.46 -4.91 18.29
N LEU A 182 -23.55 -5.37 17.45
CA LEU A 182 -22.29 -5.99 17.89
C LEU A 182 -21.07 -5.21 17.42
N ILE A 183 -20.86 -5.09 16.10
CA ILE A 183 -19.62 -4.54 15.57
C ILE A 183 -19.52 -3.02 15.84
N GLY A 184 -20.60 -2.26 15.63
CA GLY A 184 -20.62 -0.83 15.90
C GLY A 184 -20.24 -0.47 17.35
N PRO A 185 -20.95 -1.01 18.36
CA PRO A 185 -20.60 -0.77 19.77
C PRO A 185 -19.20 -1.23 20.16
N VAL A 186 -18.75 -2.42 19.70
CA VAL A 186 -17.39 -2.91 19.99
C VAL A 186 -16.32 -1.97 19.40
N MET A 187 -16.50 -1.57 18.15
CA MET A 187 -15.58 -0.62 17.51
C MET A 187 -15.63 0.76 18.18
N GLY A 188 -16.79 1.20 18.63
CA GLY A 188 -16.94 2.42 19.41
C GLY A 188 -16.12 2.39 20.71
N ILE A 189 -16.14 1.26 21.44
CA ILE A 189 -15.33 1.09 22.65
C ILE A 189 -13.84 1.14 22.31
N ILE A 190 -13.41 0.46 21.24
CA ILE A 190 -12.01 0.47 20.79
C ILE A 190 -11.57 1.89 20.43
N LEU A 191 -12.39 2.62 19.67
CA LEU A 191 -12.09 3.99 19.28
C LEU A 191 -12.04 4.94 20.48
N SER A 192 -12.97 4.81 21.42
CA SER A 192 -12.97 5.57 22.67
C SER A 192 -11.67 5.36 23.46
N PHE A 193 -11.23 4.10 23.57
CA PHE A 193 -9.96 3.77 24.23
C PHE A 193 -8.75 4.36 23.50
N LEU A 194 -8.71 4.26 22.18
CA LEU A 194 -7.63 4.83 21.39
C LEU A 194 -7.60 6.36 21.48
N THR A 195 -8.75 7.03 21.40
CA THR A 195 -8.87 8.48 21.52
C THR A 195 -8.43 8.95 22.91
N ALA A 196 -8.85 8.25 23.96
CA ALA A 196 -8.39 8.55 25.31
C ALA A 196 -6.87 8.39 25.48
N GLY A 197 -6.30 7.32 24.92
CA GLY A 197 -4.85 7.12 24.91
C GLY A 197 -4.09 8.24 24.19
N VAL A 198 -4.59 8.67 23.03
CA VAL A 198 -4.01 9.81 22.29
C VAL A 198 -4.09 11.09 23.09
N GLN A 199 -5.23 11.37 23.72
CA GLN A 199 -5.39 12.57 24.56
C GLN A 199 -4.42 12.59 25.73
N ILE A 200 -4.19 11.45 26.38
CA ILE A 200 -3.18 11.31 27.44
C ILE A 200 -1.78 11.65 26.92
N LEU A 201 -1.40 11.11 25.74
CA LEU A 201 -0.08 11.39 25.13
C LEU A 201 0.07 12.87 24.75
N LEU A 202 -1.00 13.50 24.24
CA LEU A 202 -1.01 14.93 23.92
C LEU A 202 -0.88 15.79 25.18
N GLN A 203 -1.66 15.49 26.22
CA GLN A 203 -1.61 16.22 27.50
C GLN A 203 -0.27 16.04 28.21
N ALA A 204 0.33 14.85 28.13
CA ALA A 204 1.66 14.58 28.68
C ALA A 204 2.79 15.23 27.86
N GLY A 205 2.52 15.82 26.71
CA GLY A 205 3.51 16.43 25.83
C GLY A 205 4.46 15.44 25.14
N ILE A 206 4.20 14.13 25.22
CA ILE A 206 5.07 13.07 24.66
C ILE A 206 4.59 12.53 23.31
N PHE A 207 3.45 12.99 22.82
CA PHE A 207 2.90 12.59 21.52
C PHE A 207 3.92 12.68 20.36
N PRO A 208 4.78 13.71 20.29
CA PRO A 208 5.79 13.81 19.20
C PRO A 208 6.75 12.64 19.14
N LEU A 209 6.96 11.90 20.24
CA LEU A 209 7.83 10.72 20.27
C LEU A 209 7.30 9.56 19.43
N ILE A 210 6.08 9.64 18.91
CA ILE A 210 5.54 8.67 17.94
C ILE A 210 6.43 8.57 16.69
N GLY A 211 7.14 9.64 16.33
CA GLY A 211 8.12 9.66 15.24
C GLY A 211 9.24 8.63 15.39
N VAL A 212 9.58 8.23 16.64
CA VAL A 212 10.57 7.18 16.93
C VAL A 212 10.14 5.82 16.36
N PHE A 213 8.85 5.56 16.30
CA PHE A 213 8.31 4.31 15.77
C PHE A 213 7.95 4.43 14.29
N VAL A 214 7.43 5.57 13.88
CA VAL A 214 6.92 5.78 12.51
C VAL A 214 8.05 5.86 11.50
N GLU A 215 9.12 6.57 11.77
CA GLU A 215 10.21 6.75 10.81
C GLU A 215 10.94 5.42 10.46
N PRO A 216 11.32 4.56 11.43
CA PRO A 216 11.82 3.23 11.09
C PRO A 216 10.81 2.37 10.35
N ALA A 217 9.54 2.43 10.74
CA ALA A 217 8.48 1.65 10.10
C ALA A 217 8.26 2.06 8.62
N LYS A 218 8.42 3.35 8.27
CA LYS A 218 8.37 3.85 6.89
C LYS A 218 9.42 3.13 6.03
N VAL A 219 10.67 3.11 6.47
CA VAL A 219 11.78 2.48 5.72
C VAL A 219 11.61 0.96 5.61
N LEU A 220 10.86 0.34 6.51
CA LEU A 220 10.48 -1.07 6.46
C LEU A 220 9.22 -1.35 5.60
N PHE A 221 8.75 -0.38 4.82
CA PHE A 221 7.55 -0.47 3.97
C PHE A 221 6.24 -0.72 4.74
N LEU A 222 6.16 -0.24 5.98
CA LEU A 222 4.93 -0.24 6.79
C LEU A 222 4.18 1.11 6.71
N ASN A 223 4.73 2.09 5.97
CA ASN A 223 4.17 3.45 5.84
C ASN A 223 2.69 3.42 5.45
N ASN A 224 2.32 2.74 4.38
CA ASN A 224 0.93 2.67 3.93
C ASN A 224 0.02 1.95 4.94
N ALA A 225 0.53 0.93 5.63
CA ALA A 225 -0.21 0.22 6.66
C ALA A 225 -0.55 1.13 7.85
N ILE A 226 0.44 1.90 8.32
CA ILE A 226 0.30 2.82 9.45
C ILE A 226 -0.57 4.02 9.04
N ASN A 227 -0.30 4.61 7.88
CA ASN A 227 -1.03 5.78 7.42
C ASN A 227 -2.50 5.44 7.16
N HIS A 228 -2.79 4.46 6.29
CA HIS A 228 -4.16 4.16 5.91
C HIS A 228 -4.89 3.28 6.93
N GLY A 229 -4.17 2.46 7.69
CA GLY A 229 -4.77 1.58 8.71
C GLY A 229 -5.01 2.24 10.05
N ILE A 230 -4.25 3.29 10.40
CA ILE A 230 -4.28 3.93 11.72
C ILE A 230 -4.52 5.44 11.61
N PHE A 231 -3.61 6.17 10.95
CA PHE A 231 -3.66 7.63 11.01
C PHE A 231 -4.79 8.24 10.18
N THR A 232 -5.13 7.65 9.03
CA THR A 232 -6.25 8.14 8.23
C THR A 232 -7.58 8.01 8.97
N PRO A 233 -7.95 6.88 9.59
CA PRO A 233 -9.16 6.77 10.41
C PRO A 233 -9.19 7.72 11.60
N LEU A 234 -8.11 7.76 12.40
CA LEU A 234 -8.03 8.65 13.57
C LEU A 234 -8.03 10.13 13.17
N GLY A 235 -7.38 10.45 12.06
CA GLY A 235 -7.36 11.79 11.50
C GLY A 235 -8.75 12.26 11.04
N ALA A 236 -9.52 11.38 10.44
CA ALA A 236 -10.87 11.68 10.00
C ALA A 236 -11.81 11.94 11.20
N GLU A 237 -11.66 11.17 12.29
CA GLU A 237 -12.39 11.41 13.53
C GLU A 237 -12.06 12.79 14.11
N GLN A 238 -10.77 13.13 14.21
CA GLN A 238 -10.34 14.44 14.73
C GLN A 238 -10.81 15.59 13.84
N VAL A 239 -10.82 15.43 12.50
CA VAL A 239 -11.35 16.46 11.59
C VAL A 239 -12.86 16.64 11.77
N ALA A 240 -13.60 15.59 12.07
CA ALA A 240 -15.03 15.69 12.36
C ALA A 240 -15.32 16.61 13.57
N GLU A 241 -14.43 16.57 14.57
CA GLU A 241 -14.58 17.36 15.80
C GLU A 241 -14.01 18.78 15.67
N THR A 242 -12.83 18.93 15.06
CA THR A 242 -12.04 20.17 15.11
C THR A 242 -11.81 20.83 13.75
N GLY A 243 -12.19 20.19 12.64
CA GLY A 243 -11.94 20.65 11.26
C GLY A 243 -10.52 20.43 10.75
N LYS A 244 -9.61 19.88 11.57
CA LYS A 244 -8.20 19.60 11.22
C LYS A 244 -7.66 18.43 12.03
N SER A 245 -6.57 17.80 11.55
CA SER A 245 -5.93 16.70 12.28
C SER A 245 -4.43 16.70 12.19
N ILE A 246 -3.75 16.55 13.33
CA ILE A 246 -2.29 16.33 13.40
C ILE A 246 -1.89 14.95 12.91
N PHE A 247 -2.79 13.94 12.94
CA PHE A 247 -2.52 12.59 12.46
C PHE A 247 -2.13 12.57 10.99
N TYR A 248 -2.67 13.48 10.19
CA TYR A 248 -2.33 13.64 8.78
C TYR A 248 -0.93 14.23 8.53
N MET A 249 -0.23 14.65 9.59
CA MET A 249 1.11 15.25 9.49
C MET A 249 2.22 14.35 10.07
N ILE A 250 1.90 13.13 10.51
CA ILE A 250 2.87 12.25 11.16
C ILE A 250 3.71 11.49 10.12
N GLU A 251 3.07 10.63 9.33
CA GLU A 251 3.74 9.77 8.35
C GLU A 251 4.02 10.52 7.05
N THR A 252 3.10 11.37 6.65
CA THR A 252 3.08 12.02 5.33
C THR A 252 4.00 13.23 5.23
N ASN A 253 4.64 13.69 6.33
CA ASN A 253 5.54 14.85 6.31
C ASN A 253 6.77 14.54 5.44
N PRO A 254 7.00 15.28 4.32
CA PRO A 254 8.14 15.06 3.45
C PRO A 254 9.45 15.62 4.02
N GLY A 255 9.40 16.42 5.08
CA GLY A 255 10.56 17.11 5.63
C GLY A 255 11.71 16.19 6.03
N PRO A 256 11.50 15.12 6.82
CA PRO A 256 12.60 14.27 7.29
C PRO A 256 13.44 13.66 6.15
N GLY A 257 12.80 13.08 5.14
CA GLY A 257 13.49 12.54 3.96
C GLY A 257 14.15 13.61 3.11
N THR A 258 13.52 14.79 2.98
CA THR A 258 14.10 15.97 2.31
C THR A 258 15.43 16.37 2.93
N GLY A 259 15.52 16.41 4.27
CA GLY A 259 16.75 16.74 4.97
C GLY A 259 17.89 15.75 4.70
N VAL A 260 17.61 14.45 4.68
CA VAL A 260 18.58 13.41 4.33
C VAL A 260 19.06 13.54 2.89
N LEU A 261 18.15 13.70 1.94
CA LEU A 261 18.48 13.83 0.51
C LEU A 261 19.31 15.10 0.24
N LEU A 262 18.97 16.21 0.89
CA LEU A 262 19.74 17.44 0.81
C LEU A 262 21.16 17.26 1.36
N ALA A 263 21.32 16.53 2.47
CA ALA A 263 22.62 16.25 3.05
C ALA A 263 23.49 15.35 2.13
N TYR A 264 22.92 14.36 1.47
CA TYR A 264 23.63 13.57 0.45
C TYR A 264 24.02 14.42 -0.76
N TRP A 265 23.15 15.26 -1.26
CA TRP A 265 23.46 16.15 -2.37
C TRP A 265 24.68 17.04 -2.09
N LEU A 266 24.73 17.61 -0.90
CA LEU A 266 25.80 18.58 -0.55
C LEU A 266 27.08 17.92 -0.06
N PHE A 267 27.02 16.78 0.62
CA PHE A 267 28.15 16.22 1.39
C PHE A 267 28.56 14.82 1.00
N SER A 268 27.85 14.12 0.12
CA SER A 268 28.28 12.81 -0.34
C SER A 268 29.59 12.91 -1.12
N LYS A 269 30.53 12.01 -0.82
CA LYS A 269 31.76 11.81 -1.60
C LYS A 269 31.56 10.89 -2.80
N ASP A 270 30.57 10.01 -2.72
CA ASP A 270 30.18 9.16 -3.84
C ASP A 270 29.47 9.99 -4.91
N THR A 271 30.02 9.95 -6.12
CA THR A 271 29.57 10.77 -7.26
C THR A 271 28.17 10.37 -7.72
N MET A 272 27.86 9.07 -7.74
CA MET A 272 26.56 8.54 -8.17
C MET A 272 25.45 9.00 -7.21
N THR A 273 25.64 8.79 -5.92
CA THR A 273 24.69 9.22 -4.88
C THR A 273 24.49 10.74 -4.90
N ARG A 274 25.58 11.50 -5.04
CA ARG A 274 25.52 12.96 -5.10
C ARG A 274 24.75 13.48 -6.30
N GLN A 275 24.90 12.86 -7.46
CA GLN A 275 24.21 13.25 -8.70
C GLN A 275 22.74 12.85 -8.71
N SER A 276 22.38 11.72 -8.10
CA SER A 276 21.00 11.23 -8.06
C SER A 276 20.13 11.90 -6.98
N ALA A 277 20.74 12.41 -5.90
CA ALA A 277 20.02 12.98 -4.78
C ALA A 277 19.11 14.19 -5.12
N PRO A 278 19.48 15.14 -6.01
CA PRO A 278 18.59 16.25 -6.41
C PRO A 278 17.31 15.77 -7.09
N GLY A 279 17.40 14.78 -7.97
CA GLY A 279 16.24 14.19 -8.64
C GLY A 279 15.33 13.47 -7.62
N ALA A 280 15.93 12.71 -6.72
CA ALA A 280 15.21 12.06 -5.63
C ALA A 280 14.52 13.07 -4.70
N LEU A 281 15.15 14.20 -4.40
CA LEU A 281 14.59 15.28 -3.57
C LEU A 281 13.33 15.89 -4.21
N ILE A 282 13.37 16.18 -5.50
CA ILE A 282 12.20 16.70 -6.23
C ILE A 282 11.04 15.71 -6.19
N ILE A 283 11.31 14.44 -6.49
CA ILE A 283 10.30 13.36 -6.48
C ILE A 283 9.73 13.18 -5.06
N HIS A 284 10.58 13.26 -4.05
CA HIS A 284 10.17 13.12 -2.65
C HIS A 284 9.31 14.31 -2.18
N LEU A 285 9.83 15.55 -2.32
CA LEU A 285 9.21 16.75 -1.77
C LEU A 285 7.98 17.19 -2.56
N LEU A 286 8.08 17.23 -3.90
CA LEU A 286 7.00 17.71 -4.76
C LEU A 286 6.10 16.56 -5.25
N GLY A 287 6.67 15.39 -5.56
CA GLY A 287 5.92 14.20 -5.98
C GLY A 287 5.28 13.42 -4.83
N GLY A 288 5.80 13.58 -3.60
CA GLY A 288 5.27 12.88 -2.41
C GLY A 288 5.55 11.39 -2.38
N ILE A 289 6.55 10.92 -3.13
CA ILE A 289 6.97 9.52 -3.16
C ILE A 289 8.08 9.32 -2.14
N HIS A 290 7.73 8.96 -0.92
CA HIS A 290 8.66 8.87 0.21
C HIS A 290 9.65 7.72 0.04
N GLU A 291 9.26 6.66 -0.63
CA GLU A 291 10.08 5.47 -0.88
C GLU A 291 11.37 5.78 -1.63
N ILE A 292 11.43 6.89 -2.40
CA ILE A 292 12.65 7.29 -3.10
C ILE A 292 13.81 7.61 -2.16
N SER A 293 13.51 8.02 -0.91
CA SER A 293 14.52 8.32 0.11
C SER A 293 15.03 7.07 0.86
N PHE A 294 14.29 5.96 0.83
CA PHE A 294 14.62 4.77 1.63
C PHE A 294 15.97 4.14 1.29
N PRO A 295 16.40 3.99 0.01
CA PRO A 295 17.74 3.50 -0.29
C PRO A 295 18.84 4.35 0.36
N TYR A 296 18.68 5.67 0.32
CA TYR A 296 19.65 6.60 0.92
C TYR A 296 19.76 6.44 2.44
N ILE A 297 18.65 6.13 3.13
CA ILE A 297 18.65 5.86 4.57
C ILE A 297 19.23 4.47 4.84
N LEU A 298 18.93 3.46 4.00
CA LEU A 298 19.40 2.08 4.17
C LEU A 298 20.90 1.93 3.92
N MET A 299 21.52 2.75 3.05
CA MET A 299 22.98 2.79 2.90
C MET A 299 23.69 3.11 4.20
N ASN A 300 23.05 3.88 5.09
CA ASN A 300 23.58 4.21 6.40
C ASN A 300 22.43 4.26 7.42
N PRO A 301 22.13 3.15 8.12
CA PRO A 301 21.02 3.09 9.08
C PRO A 301 21.09 4.11 10.23
N ALA A 302 22.26 4.72 10.50
CA ALA A 302 22.38 5.80 11.47
C ALA A 302 21.57 7.05 11.04
N LEU A 303 21.25 7.19 9.75
CA LEU A 303 20.37 8.27 9.24
C LEU A 303 18.92 8.17 9.72
N LEU A 304 18.51 7.01 10.27
CA LEU A 304 17.24 6.93 10.99
C LEU A 304 17.21 7.88 12.18
N LEU A 305 18.32 8.15 12.84
CA LEU A 305 18.37 9.17 13.89
C LEU A 305 18.05 10.57 13.36
N ALA A 306 18.47 10.87 12.14
CA ALA A 306 18.18 12.14 11.50
C ALA A 306 16.69 12.28 11.16
N THR A 307 16.09 11.26 10.52
CA THR A 307 14.67 11.29 10.18
C THR A 307 13.77 11.29 11.41
N ILE A 308 14.09 10.47 12.42
CA ILE A 308 13.37 10.46 13.71
C ILE A 308 13.41 11.85 14.35
N SER A 309 14.60 12.46 14.47
CA SER A 309 14.73 13.77 15.12
C SER A 309 13.99 14.86 14.35
N GLY A 310 14.05 14.83 13.01
CA GLY A 310 13.32 15.76 12.16
C GLY A 310 11.79 15.62 12.32
N SER A 311 11.29 14.39 12.32
CA SER A 311 9.87 14.08 12.54
C SER A 311 9.42 14.53 13.93
N VAL A 312 10.15 14.17 14.97
CA VAL A 312 9.84 14.56 16.37
C VAL A 312 9.84 16.08 16.53
N ALA A 313 10.82 16.79 15.97
CA ALA A 313 10.88 18.26 16.05
C ALA A 313 9.67 18.92 15.35
N ALA A 314 9.28 18.44 14.18
CA ALA A 314 8.11 18.94 13.47
C ALA A 314 6.82 18.64 14.26
N LEU A 315 6.69 17.47 14.86
CA LEU A 315 5.52 17.11 15.66
C LEU A 315 5.42 17.94 16.95
N PHE A 316 6.54 18.26 17.60
CA PHE A 316 6.56 19.24 18.70
C PHE A 316 6.07 20.61 18.24
N TYR A 317 6.58 21.08 17.11
CA TYR A 317 6.14 22.34 16.53
C TYR A 317 4.63 22.29 16.21
N ASN A 318 4.15 21.24 15.56
CA ASN A 318 2.74 21.06 15.22
C ASN A 318 1.84 21.05 16.46
N MET A 319 2.29 20.41 17.53
CA MET A 319 1.55 20.36 18.79
C MET A 319 1.49 21.71 19.50
N ILE A 320 2.62 22.46 19.55
CA ILE A 320 2.68 23.79 20.20
C ILE A 320 1.78 24.80 19.48
N PHE A 321 1.75 24.76 18.14
CA PHE A 321 0.98 25.69 17.33
C PHE A 321 -0.40 25.14 16.93
N ASP A 322 -0.83 24.03 17.52
CA ASP A 322 -2.11 23.36 17.24
C ASP A 322 -2.34 23.20 15.72
N LEU A 323 -1.37 22.62 15.00
CA LEU A 323 -1.44 22.44 13.57
C LEU A 323 -2.09 21.09 13.20
N GLY A 324 -2.78 21.10 12.08
CA GLY A 324 -3.38 19.93 11.48
C GLY A 324 -3.80 20.21 10.04
N LEU A 325 -4.07 19.14 9.28
CA LEU A 325 -4.60 19.24 7.92
C LEU A 325 -6.10 18.89 7.91
N SER A 326 -6.84 19.48 6.98
CA SER A 326 -8.30 19.24 6.83
C SER A 326 -8.63 17.90 6.17
N GLY A 327 -7.63 17.21 5.61
CA GLY A 327 -7.77 15.91 5.00
C GLY A 327 -6.40 15.25 4.81
N PRO A 328 -6.35 13.94 4.47
CA PRO A 328 -5.11 13.23 4.27
C PRO A 328 -4.39 13.75 3.02
N PRO A 329 -3.12 14.21 3.14
CA PRO A 329 -2.33 14.62 1.98
C PRO A 329 -1.86 13.36 1.23
N ALA A 330 -2.48 13.07 0.09
CA ALA A 330 -2.14 11.93 -0.75
C ALA A 330 -1.87 12.40 -2.20
N PRO A 331 -0.63 12.26 -2.67
CA PRO A 331 0.55 11.77 -1.94
C PRO A 331 1.07 12.78 -0.90
N GLY A 332 1.92 12.33 0.04
CA GLY A 332 2.53 13.16 1.10
C GLY A 332 3.54 14.17 0.58
N SER A 333 3.10 15.16 -0.16
CA SER A 333 3.93 16.17 -0.84
C SER A 333 3.69 17.58 -0.28
N LEU A 334 4.64 18.49 -0.54
CA LEU A 334 4.44 19.90 -0.24
C LEU A 334 3.15 20.45 -0.86
N ILE A 335 2.84 20.04 -2.11
CA ILE A 335 1.65 20.51 -2.83
C ILE A 335 0.38 20.05 -2.12
N SER A 336 0.30 18.77 -1.74
CA SER A 336 -0.86 18.21 -1.03
C SER A 336 -1.02 18.81 0.37
N TYR A 337 0.08 19.10 1.05
CA TYR A 337 0.07 19.79 2.34
C TYR A 337 -0.54 21.19 2.23
N LEU A 338 -0.14 21.95 1.21
CA LEU A 338 -0.70 23.28 0.94
C LEU A 338 -2.20 23.21 0.61
N ALA A 339 -2.61 22.23 -0.20
CA ALA A 339 -4.00 22.03 -0.58
C ALA A 339 -4.90 21.67 0.62
N MET A 340 -4.36 20.94 1.60
CA MET A 340 -5.09 20.47 2.79
C MET A 340 -4.89 21.39 4.03
N ALA A 341 -4.08 22.43 3.91
CA ALA A 341 -3.85 23.36 5.01
C ALA A 341 -5.10 24.22 5.29
N PRO A 342 -5.60 24.30 6.54
CA PRO A 342 -6.66 25.22 6.91
C PRO A 342 -6.25 26.67 6.64
N LYS A 343 -7.24 27.55 6.40
CA LYS A 343 -7.02 28.96 6.18
C LYS A 343 -6.22 29.59 7.33
N GLY A 344 -5.18 30.36 7.01
CA GLY A 344 -4.32 31.01 7.99
C GLY A 344 -3.21 30.13 8.56
N SER A 345 -3.21 28.82 8.33
CA SER A 345 -2.17 27.89 8.83
C SER A 345 -1.10 27.55 7.78
N THR A 346 -1.25 28.00 6.55
CA THR A 346 -0.38 27.63 5.40
C THR A 346 1.11 27.87 5.70
N LEU A 347 1.46 29.06 6.22
CA LEU A 347 2.85 29.36 6.55
C LEU A 347 3.39 28.44 7.64
N SER A 348 2.59 28.19 8.68
CA SER A 348 2.99 27.30 9.79
C SER A 348 3.12 25.84 9.32
N VAL A 349 2.28 25.40 8.38
CA VAL A 349 2.38 24.06 7.77
C VAL A 349 3.66 23.94 6.93
N ILE A 350 4.01 24.96 6.15
CA ILE A 350 5.31 25.00 5.44
C ILE A 350 6.47 24.96 6.43
N LEU A 351 6.38 25.75 7.50
CA LEU A 351 7.43 25.83 8.50
C LEU A 351 7.62 24.49 9.23
N SER A 352 6.55 23.72 9.45
CA SER A 352 6.64 22.35 9.96
C SER A 352 7.49 21.45 9.06
N ILE A 353 7.30 21.51 7.74
CA ILE A 353 8.12 20.75 6.78
C ILE A 353 9.58 21.25 6.82
N VAL A 354 9.78 22.56 6.86
CA VAL A 354 11.12 23.16 6.91
C VAL A 354 11.86 22.79 8.20
N ILE A 355 11.19 22.80 9.35
CA ILE A 355 11.76 22.37 10.64
C ILE A 355 12.19 20.90 10.56
N ALA A 356 11.30 20.02 10.07
CA ALA A 356 11.63 18.61 9.89
C ALA A 356 12.85 18.42 8.98
N ALA A 357 12.89 19.13 7.85
CA ALA A 357 14.00 19.05 6.90
C ALA A 357 15.30 19.61 7.49
N ALA A 358 15.25 20.75 8.16
CA ALA A 358 16.42 21.39 8.75
C ALA A 358 17.05 20.55 9.87
N VAL A 359 16.23 20.04 10.79
CA VAL A 359 16.72 19.18 11.89
C VAL A 359 17.30 17.88 11.34
N SER A 360 16.60 17.24 10.41
CA SER A 360 17.08 16.04 9.74
C SER A 360 18.39 16.31 8.99
N PHE A 361 18.48 17.40 8.26
CA PHE A 361 19.69 17.82 7.53
C PHE A 361 20.89 18.04 8.46
N ILE A 362 20.69 18.78 9.56
CA ILE A 362 21.74 19.07 10.54
C ILE A 362 22.33 17.79 11.12
N ILE A 363 21.47 16.80 11.42
CA ILE A 363 21.90 15.51 12.00
C ILE A 363 22.46 14.59 10.91
N ALA A 364 21.88 14.54 9.72
CA ALA A 364 22.37 13.72 8.61
C ALA A 364 23.73 14.15 8.09
N SER A 365 24.01 15.46 8.08
CA SER A 365 25.24 16.02 7.50
C SER A 365 26.53 15.47 8.13
N PRO A 366 26.74 15.49 9.47
CA PRO A 366 27.91 14.87 10.08
C PRO A 366 27.95 13.36 9.88
N ILE A 367 26.81 12.67 9.94
CA ILE A 367 26.72 11.21 9.73
C ILE A 367 27.25 10.85 8.34
N ILE A 368 26.81 11.56 7.30
CA ILE A 368 27.24 11.31 5.91
C ILE A 368 28.74 11.66 5.73
N LYS A 369 29.21 12.78 6.27
CA LYS A 369 30.62 13.15 6.20
C LYS A 369 31.55 12.12 6.87
N MET A 370 31.14 11.56 7.99
CA MET A 370 31.91 10.54 8.74
C MET A 370 31.84 9.17 8.06
N SER A 371 30.68 8.79 7.52
CA SER A 371 30.49 7.52 6.82
C SER A 371 31.27 7.42 5.52
N ALA A 372 31.53 8.54 4.85
CA ALA A 372 32.31 8.57 3.61
C ALA A 372 33.74 7.99 3.76
N ALA A 373 34.18 7.70 4.97
CA ALA A 373 35.43 6.99 5.26
C ALA A 373 35.25 5.47 5.52
N LYS A 374 34.02 4.97 5.66
CA LYS A 374 33.72 3.60 6.11
C LYS A 374 32.70 2.81 5.28
N SER A 375 31.94 3.42 4.39
CA SER A 375 30.85 2.72 3.67
C SER A 375 31.39 2.00 2.44
N SER A 376 31.23 0.67 2.45
CA SER A 376 31.46 -0.22 1.31
C SER A 376 30.18 -0.51 0.52
N GLU A 377 29.04 0.00 0.93
CA GLU A 377 27.74 -0.29 0.31
C GLU A 377 27.39 0.78 -0.73
N SER A 378 27.19 0.35 -1.97
CA SER A 378 26.84 1.25 -3.08
C SER A 378 25.33 1.59 -3.07
N LEU A 379 24.96 2.69 -3.76
CA LEU A 379 23.55 3.06 -3.93
C LEU A 379 22.77 1.95 -4.66
N GLU A 380 23.41 1.24 -5.60
CA GLU A 380 22.81 0.12 -6.31
C GLU A 380 22.47 -1.04 -5.38
N GLU A 381 23.38 -1.41 -4.47
CA GLU A 381 23.12 -2.46 -3.47
C GLU A 381 21.99 -2.07 -2.51
N ALA A 382 21.94 -0.80 -2.09
CA ALA A 382 20.86 -0.30 -1.27
C ALA A 382 19.52 -0.26 -2.01
N GLN A 383 19.52 0.08 -3.31
CA GLN A 383 18.34 -0.01 -4.18
C GLN A 383 17.87 -1.45 -4.37
N GLN A 384 18.80 -2.39 -4.55
CA GLN A 384 18.45 -3.81 -4.63
C GLN A 384 17.84 -4.30 -3.33
N LYS A 385 18.44 -4.00 -2.18
CA LYS A 385 17.86 -4.33 -0.86
C LYS A 385 16.47 -3.73 -0.67
N MET A 386 16.25 -2.49 -1.14
CA MET A 386 14.94 -1.86 -1.11
C MET A 386 13.94 -2.62 -1.98
N GLN A 387 14.33 -3.03 -3.21
CA GLN A 387 13.46 -3.81 -4.10
C GLN A 387 13.12 -5.16 -3.49
N ASP A 388 14.09 -5.84 -2.90
CA ASP A 388 13.90 -7.12 -2.22
C ASP A 388 12.95 -6.98 -1.02
N MET A 389 13.12 -5.96 -0.17
CA MET A 389 12.20 -5.67 0.93
C MET A 389 10.80 -5.28 0.44
N LYS A 390 10.70 -4.55 -0.66
CA LYS A 390 9.42 -4.20 -1.29
C LYS A 390 8.74 -5.44 -1.89
N ALA A 391 9.49 -6.34 -2.51
CA ALA A 391 8.99 -7.63 -3.02
C ALA A 391 8.53 -8.51 -1.85
N GLU A 392 9.33 -8.63 -0.79
CA GLU A 392 8.96 -9.32 0.44
C GLU A 392 7.69 -8.71 1.07
N SER A 393 7.60 -7.37 1.13
CA SER A 393 6.42 -6.68 1.63
C SER A 393 5.18 -6.92 0.76
N LYS A 394 5.33 -7.16 -0.54
CA LYS A 394 4.24 -7.51 -1.47
C LYS A 394 3.87 -8.99 -1.45
N GLY A 395 4.63 -9.84 -0.75
CA GLY A 395 4.44 -11.30 -0.72
C GLY A 395 4.84 -11.98 -2.05
N THR A 396 5.53 -11.25 -2.93
CA THR A 396 6.24 -11.85 -4.07
C THR A 396 7.59 -12.31 -3.57
N ALA A 397 7.99 -13.56 -3.85
CA ALA A 397 9.35 -14.03 -3.60
C ALA A 397 10.37 -13.08 -4.25
N PRO A 398 11.59 -12.91 -3.67
CA PRO A 398 12.63 -12.14 -4.32
C PRO A 398 12.78 -12.66 -5.74
N ALA A 399 12.89 -11.74 -6.70
CA ALA A 399 13.02 -12.08 -8.11
C ALA A 399 14.24 -13.01 -8.24
N ALA A 400 13.98 -14.31 -8.36
CA ALA A 400 14.96 -15.24 -8.83
C ALA A 400 15.43 -14.74 -10.22
N ALA A 401 16.71 -14.85 -10.47
CA ALA A 401 17.38 -14.49 -11.71
C ALA A 401 16.46 -14.73 -12.91
N ALA A 402 16.46 -13.77 -13.85
CA ALA A 402 15.59 -13.72 -15.02
C ALA A 402 15.12 -15.10 -15.48
N PRO A 403 13.82 -15.40 -15.45
CA PRO A 403 13.36 -16.71 -15.88
C PRO A 403 13.71 -16.88 -17.34
N ALA A 404 14.27 -18.04 -17.66
CA ALA A 404 14.42 -18.51 -19.01
C ALA A 404 13.09 -18.31 -19.75
N GLN A 405 13.13 -17.73 -20.95
CA GLN A 405 11.97 -17.54 -21.82
C GLN A 405 11.15 -18.83 -21.84
N ALA A 406 9.85 -18.71 -21.56
CA ALA A 406 8.95 -19.86 -21.58
C ALA A 406 9.17 -20.66 -22.89
N ASP A 407 9.43 -21.95 -22.74
CA ASP A 407 9.65 -22.80 -23.89
C ASP A 407 8.37 -22.80 -24.75
N LEU A 408 8.50 -22.37 -25.99
CA LEU A 408 7.37 -22.22 -26.93
C LEU A 408 6.57 -23.53 -27.10
N LYS A 409 7.19 -24.68 -26.82
CA LYS A 409 6.54 -25.98 -26.84
C LYS A 409 5.50 -26.18 -25.75
N CYS A 410 5.62 -25.46 -24.64
CA CYS A 410 4.80 -25.63 -23.45
C CYS A 410 3.75 -24.52 -23.23
N ILE A 411 3.59 -23.60 -24.19
CA ILE A 411 2.61 -22.51 -24.06
C ILE A 411 1.19 -23.06 -24.23
N THR A 412 0.40 -22.92 -23.19
CA THR A 412 -1.03 -23.29 -23.13
C THR A 412 -1.92 -22.12 -22.70
N ASN A 413 -1.36 -21.05 -22.10
CA ASN A 413 -2.12 -19.90 -21.59
C ASN A 413 -1.58 -18.58 -22.17
N VAL A 414 -2.41 -17.94 -23.02
CA VAL A 414 -2.13 -16.64 -23.66
C VAL A 414 -3.12 -15.60 -23.15
N VAL A 415 -2.63 -14.45 -22.67
CA VAL A 415 -3.47 -13.38 -22.12
C VAL A 415 -3.32 -12.10 -22.94
N PHE A 416 -4.43 -11.55 -23.38
CA PHE A 416 -4.48 -10.21 -23.96
C PHE A 416 -4.66 -9.17 -22.86
N ALA A 417 -3.76 -8.20 -22.76
CA ALA A 417 -3.81 -7.15 -21.74
C ALA A 417 -4.08 -5.78 -22.35
N CYS A 418 -5.10 -5.07 -21.83
CA CYS A 418 -5.36 -3.66 -22.11
C CYS A 418 -5.65 -2.92 -20.79
N ASP A 419 -5.79 -1.59 -20.82
CA ASP A 419 -6.01 -0.80 -19.61
C ASP A 419 -7.22 -1.28 -18.79
N ALA A 420 -8.36 -1.50 -19.44
CA ALA A 420 -9.62 -1.87 -18.78
C ALA A 420 -9.90 -3.37 -18.73
N GLY A 421 -9.09 -4.21 -19.40
CA GLY A 421 -9.33 -5.66 -19.49
C GLY A 421 -10.57 -6.06 -20.31
N MET A 422 -11.24 -5.11 -20.95
CA MET A 422 -12.45 -5.30 -21.74
C MET A 422 -12.37 -4.47 -23.03
N GLY A 423 -13.14 -4.85 -24.06
CA GLY A 423 -13.13 -4.13 -25.34
C GLY A 423 -12.02 -4.60 -26.26
N SER A 424 -10.97 -3.81 -26.48
CA SER A 424 -9.90 -4.10 -27.46
C SER A 424 -9.15 -5.41 -27.18
N SER A 425 -8.86 -5.72 -25.93
CA SER A 425 -8.21 -7.00 -25.54
C SER A 425 -9.13 -8.20 -25.80
N ALA A 426 -10.43 -8.09 -25.50
CA ALA A 426 -11.39 -9.15 -25.78
C ALA A 426 -11.51 -9.43 -27.29
N MET A 427 -11.53 -8.37 -28.13
CA MET A 427 -11.55 -8.51 -29.57
C MET A 427 -10.25 -9.14 -30.13
N GLY A 428 -9.09 -8.69 -29.64
CA GLY A 428 -7.79 -9.26 -30.01
C GLY A 428 -7.68 -10.74 -29.63
N ALA A 429 -8.13 -11.10 -28.43
CA ALA A 429 -8.19 -12.48 -27.96
C ALA A 429 -9.06 -13.37 -28.88
N ALA A 430 -10.24 -12.89 -29.27
CA ALA A 430 -11.12 -13.61 -30.16
C ALA A 430 -10.50 -13.83 -31.58
N VAL A 431 -9.79 -12.82 -32.10
CA VAL A 431 -9.09 -12.92 -33.39
C VAL A 431 -7.97 -13.97 -33.33
N LEU A 432 -7.13 -13.93 -32.27
CA LEU A 432 -6.04 -14.89 -32.14
C LEU A 432 -6.54 -16.31 -31.88
N GLN A 433 -7.57 -16.47 -31.06
CA GLN A 433 -8.18 -17.77 -30.81
C GLN A 433 -8.74 -18.42 -32.09
N LYS A 434 -9.32 -17.61 -33.00
CA LYS A 434 -9.79 -18.08 -34.30
C LYS A 434 -8.62 -18.52 -35.18
N LYS A 435 -7.47 -17.83 -35.13
CA LYS A 435 -6.26 -18.22 -35.85
C LYS A 435 -5.65 -19.51 -35.28
N PHE A 436 -5.58 -19.69 -33.96
CA PHE A 436 -5.12 -20.92 -33.31
C PHE A 436 -5.99 -22.11 -33.70
N LYS A 437 -7.33 -21.97 -33.71
CA LYS A 437 -8.22 -23.03 -34.18
C LYS A 437 -7.96 -23.43 -35.65
N LYS A 438 -7.71 -22.44 -36.52
CA LYS A 438 -7.34 -22.73 -37.95
C LYS A 438 -6.00 -23.45 -38.09
N ALA A 439 -5.07 -23.18 -37.17
CA ALA A 439 -3.76 -23.82 -37.13
C ALA A 439 -3.69 -25.14 -36.35
N SER A 440 -4.86 -25.67 -35.94
CA SER A 440 -5.00 -26.88 -35.10
C SER A 440 -4.33 -26.79 -33.71
N LEU A 441 -4.10 -25.60 -33.20
CA LEU A 441 -3.58 -25.33 -31.84
C LEU A 441 -4.77 -25.21 -30.87
N THR A 442 -5.43 -26.34 -30.58
CA THR A 442 -6.69 -26.36 -29.79
C THR A 442 -6.46 -26.42 -28.28
N ASP A 443 -5.27 -26.72 -27.86
CA ASP A 443 -4.85 -26.82 -26.45
C ASP A 443 -4.40 -25.48 -25.85
N ILE A 444 -4.35 -24.40 -26.66
CA ILE A 444 -3.99 -23.07 -26.19
C ILE A 444 -5.25 -22.30 -25.83
N THR A 445 -5.35 -21.91 -24.56
CA THR A 445 -6.40 -21.02 -24.05
C THR A 445 -5.99 -19.57 -24.26
N VAL A 446 -6.90 -18.76 -24.84
CA VAL A 446 -6.69 -17.31 -25.01
C VAL A 446 -7.71 -16.58 -24.16
N SER A 447 -7.25 -15.83 -23.19
CA SER A 447 -8.05 -15.01 -22.29
C SER A 447 -7.71 -13.52 -22.44
N HIS A 448 -8.44 -12.65 -21.75
CA HIS A 448 -8.16 -11.21 -21.70
C HIS A 448 -8.26 -10.70 -20.27
N ALA A 449 -7.44 -9.70 -19.95
CA ALA A 449 -7.38 -9.10 -18.61
C ALA A 449 -7.03 -7.61 -18.69
N SER A 450 -7.22 -6.90 -17.58
CA SER A 450 -6.58 -5.60 -17.36
C SER A 450 -5.08 -5.79 -17.22
N VAL A 451 -4.29 -4.84 -17.74
CA VAL A 451 -2.82 -4.87 -17.61
C VAL A 451 -2.34 -4.93 -16.16
N SER A 452 -3.14 -4.46 -15.21
CA SER A 452 -2.88 -4.53 -13.77
C SER A 452 -3.33 -5.84 -13.10
N GLU A 453 -4.11 -6.69 -13.80
CA GLU A 453 -4.71 -7.92 -13.28
C GLU A 453 -4.40 -9.13 -14.17
N ILE A 454 -3.23 -9.15 -14.78
CA ILE A 454 -2.77 -10.31 -15.57
C ILE A 454 -2.62 -11.51 -14.64
N PRO A 455 -3.24 -12.67 -14.96
CA PRO A 455 -3.10 -13.89 -14.17
C PRO A 455 -1.65 -14.32 -13.98
N ALA A 456 -1.32 -14.80 -12.80
CA ALA A 456 0.06 -15.21 -12.46
C ALA A 456 0.56 -16.44 -13.26
N ASP A 457 -0.35 -17.22 -13.83
CA ASP A 457 -0.10 -18.38 -14.69
C ASP A 457 -0.02 -18.02 -16.18
N ALA A 458 -0.11 -16.73 -16.55
CA ALA A 458 0.08 -16.28 -17.92
C ALA A 458 1.49 -16.62 -18.42
N GLN A 459 1.56 -17.38 -19.48
CA GLN A 459 2.84 -17.78 -20.12
C GLN A 459 3.23 -16.83 -21.25
N LEU A 460 2.23 -16.26 -21.94
CA LEU A 460 2.42 -15.29 -23.00
C LEU A 460 1.39 -14.16 -22.85
N VAL A 461 1.85 -12.93 -22.91
CA VAL A 461 1.02 -11.74 -22.81
C VAL A 461 1.12 -10.92 -24.09
N VAL A 462 -0.01 -10.57 -24.66
CA VAL A 462 -0.12 -9.68 -25.83
C VAL A 462 -0.72 -8.36 -25.37
N CYS A 463 -0.04 -7.24 -25.59
CA CYS A 463 -0.53 -5.91 -25.24
C CYS A 463 -0.15 -4.84 -26.27
N HIS A 464 -0.80 -3.67 -26.17
CA HIS A 464 -0.37 -2.51 -26.96
C HIS A 464 1.03 -2.06 -26.52
N GLN A 465 1.86 -1.56 -27.45
CA GLN A 465 3.21 -1.11 -27.17
C GLN A 465 3.31 -0.11 -26.00
N ASP A 466 2.33 0.78 -25.86
CA ASP A 466 2.27 1.79 -24.80
C ASP A 466 2.07 1.16 -23.40
N LEU A 467 1.64 -0.08 -23.32
CA LEU A 467 1.40 -0.83 -22.09
C LEU A 467 2.50 -1.84 -21.77
N ALA A 468 3.54 -1.92 -22.61
CA ALA A 468 4.59 -2.95 -22.52
C ALA A 468 5.28 -2.96 -21.15
N GLU A 469 5.69 -1.81 -20.64
CA GLU A 469 6.35 -1.68 -19.32
C GLU A 469 5.43 -2.11 -18.18
N ARG A 470 4.15 -1.74 -18.24
CA ARG A 470 3.15 -2.11 -17.24
C ARG A 470 2.84 -3.61 -17.29
N ALA A 471 2.69 -4.17 -18.49
CA ALA A 471 2.47 -5.60 -18.69
C ALA A 471 3.65 -6.42 -18.17
N LYS A 472 4.89 -6.00 -18.46
CA LYS A 472 6.11 -6.62 -17.95
C LYS A 472 6.24 -6.55 -16.43
N ALA A 473 5.82 -5.44 -15.82
CA ALA A 473 5.78 -5.31 -14.38
C ALA A 473 4.73 -6.21 -13.71
N SER A 474 3.58 -6.43 -14.37
CA SER A 474 2.49 -7.27 -13.84
C SER A 474 2.72 -8.76 -14.06
N ALA A 475 3.41 -9.15 -15.14
CA ALA A 475 3.69 -10.54 -15.47
C ALA A 475 5.16 -10.70 -15.95
N PRO A 476 6.15 -10.53 -15.07
CA PRO A 476 7.57 -10.58 -15.42
C PRO A 476 8.02 -11.95 -15.94
N GLN A 477 7.30 -13.01 -15.59
CA GLN A 477 7.56 -14.39 -16.00
C GLN A 477 7.02 -14.70 -17.41
N ALA A 478 6.06 -13.91 -17.92
CA ALA A 478 5.44 -14.17 -19.20
C ALA A 478 6.27 -13.61 -20.37
N ARG A 479 6.27 -14.33 -21.50
CA ARG A 479 6.77 -13.77 -22.75
C ARG A 479 5.83 -12.65 -23.21
N LEU A 480 6.37 -11.47 -23.49
CA LEU A 480 5.61 -10.31 -23.92
C LEU A 480 5.67 -10.17 -25.45
N ILE A 481 4.50 -9.97 -26.07
CA ILE A 481 4.35 -9.57 -27.47
C ILE A 481 3.63 -8.22 -27.50
N THR A 482 4.27 -7.26 -28.14
CA THR A 482 3.71 -5.92 -28.30
C THR A 482 3.09 -5.76 -29.69
N ILE A 483 1.91 -5.15 -29.74
CA ILE A 483 1.17 -4.88 -30.96
C ILE A 483 0.78 -3.39 -31.03
N THR A 484 0.54 -2.91 -32.22
CA THR A 484 0.06 -1.53 -32.46
C THR A 484 -1.44 -1.47 -32.71
N ASN A 485 -2.07 -2.60 -33.07
CA ASN A 485 -3.51 -2.66 -33.36
C ASN A 485 -4.08 -4.04 -32.98
N PHE A 486 -5.05 -4.08 -32.08
CA PHE A 486 -5.70 -5.33 -31.64
C PHE A 486 -6.53 -6.05 -32.70
N MET A 487 -6.96 -5.37 -33.77
CA MET A 487 -7.81 -5.97 -34.80
C MET A 487 -7.05 -6.58 -35.97
N ALA A 488 -5.88 -6.04 -36.29
CA ALA A 488 -5.15 -6.39 -37.53
C ALA A 488 -3.64 -6.41 -37.30
N ALA A 489 -3.17 -7.05 -36.22
CA ALA A 489 -1.74 -7.16 -35.93
C ALA A 489 -1.07 -8.25 -36.78
N PRO A 490 -0.04 -7.93 -37.58
CA PRO A 490 0.74 -8.92 -38.33
C PRO A 490 1.43 -9.91 -37.38
N GLU A 491 1.73 -9.51 -36.17
CA GLU A 491 2.35 -10.30 -35.10
C GLU A 491 1.52 -11.54 -34.75
N TYR A 492 0.21 -11.54 -34.97
CA TYR A 492 -0.64 -12.73 -34.76
C TYR A 492 -0.31 -13.87 -35.73
N GLY A 493 0.02 -13.54 -36.97
CA GLY A 493 0.46 -14.53 -37.95
C GLY A 493 1.80 -15.12 -37.55
N MET A 494 2.77 -14.26 -37.26
CA MET A 494 4.12 -14.66 -36.84
C MET A 494 4.09 -15.52 -35.59
N LEU A 495 3.28 -15.18 -34.58
CA LEU A 495 3.13 -15.99 -33.38
C LEU A 495 2.54 -17.37 -33.66
N VAL A 496 1.53 -17.46 -34.51
CA VAL A 496 0.94 -18.75 -34.91
C VAL A 496 1.99 -19.64 -35.59
N ASP A 497 2.74 -19.09 -36.58
CA ASP A 497 3.76 -19.80 -37.32
C ASP A 497 4.90 -20.25 -36.40
N GLU A 498 5.33 -19.43 -35.47
CA GLU A 498 6.36 -19.73 -34.47
C GLU A 498 5.94 -20.88 -33.53
N LEU A 499 4.69 -20.86 -33.02
CA LEU A 499 4.15 -21.91 -32.17
C LEU A 499 3.99 -23.26 -32.94
N VAL A 500 3.55 -23.20 -34.17
CA VAL A 500 3.44 -24.39 -35.04
C VAL A 500 4.80 -24.97 -35.29
N ALA A 501 5.79 -24.17 -35.69
CA ALA A 501 7.17 -24.60 -35.91
C ALA A 501 7.82 -25.21 -34.68
N ALA A 502 7.63 -24.58 -33.51
CA ALA A 502 8.15 -25.07 -32.23
C ALA A 502 7.61 -26.46 -31.85
N ARG A 503 6.36 -26.75 -32.17
CA ARG A 503 5.71 -28.04 -31.87
C ARG A 503 5.95 -29.12 -32.91
N GLN A 504 6.35 -28.75 -34.13
CA GLN A 504 6.71 -29.68 -35.20
C GLN A 504 8.19 -30.11 -35.17
N SER A 505 9.05 -29.32 -34.53
CA SER A 505 10.46 -29.71 -34.30
C SER A 505 10.52 -30.72 -33.15
N LYS A 506 10.54 -32.02 -33.54
CA LYS A 506 10.87 -33.16 -32.65
C LYS A 506 12.30 -33.13 -32.17
#